data_30a1f756d4c835ab4c1eaf9701bd57b0
#
_entry.id   30a1f756d4c835ab4c1eaf9701bd57b0
#
_cell.length_a   1.000
_cell.length_b   1.000
_cell.length_c   1.000
_cell.angle_alpha   90.00
_cell.angle_beta   90.00
_cell.angle_gamma   90.00
#
_symmetry.space_group_name_H-M   'P 1'
#
loop_
_entity.id
_entity.type
_entity.pdbx_description
1 polymer ?
#
loop_
_entity_poly.entity_id
_entity_poly.type
_entity_poly.pdbx_seq_one_letter_code
_entity_poly.pdbx_strand_id
1 'polypeptide(L)'
;MRTWKVNLASAGRCVVKISAMFAALFFLTVGSALAQPAEAGGEAALKLPDLSSVSFLGVNGHSLLMIGLLFCVFGLGFGMFIFMRLKNLPVHRSMREISELIYETCKTYLVTQGKFLMLLWAFIAAIIVLYFGVLRHFEIPRVAIILVFSLVGIAGSYGVAWFGIRVNTFANSRTAFASLPGKPYPVYQIPLEAGMSIGMMLISVELLIMLFILLFVPGDYAGPCFIGFAIGESLGAAALRIAGGIFTKIADIGADLMKIVFKIKEDDARNPGVIADCTGDNAGDSVGPSADGFETYGVTGVALITFILLGVKDPAIQVQLLVWIFVMRIMMLVSSALAYFINEAIAKGRYGNADEMNFETPLTSLVWLTSIVSIIATYIVSYFIIPNLGGDLTQWWKLASIISCGTLAGALIPELVKAFTSVESRHVDEVVTSAKEGGASLGILSGLVAGNFSAYWLGLAMVALMSIAYLFSGMG
;
A
#
# COMPACT_ATOMS: atom_id res chain seq x y z
N MET A 1 46.82 -10.02 6.59
CA MET A 1 45.79 -9.18 7.26
C MET A 1 46.17 -7.72 7.08
N ARG A 2 45.58 -7.04 6.10
CA ARG A 2 45.70 -5.58 5.95
C ARG A 2 44.54 -4.96 6.73
N THR A 3 44.86 -4.33 7.85
CA THR A 3 43.90 -3.56 8.64
C THR A 3 43.43 -2.32 7.85
N TRP A 4 42.18 -2.32 7.40
CA TRP A 4 41.50 -1.13 6.89
C TRP A 4 41.30 -0.17 8.08
N LYS A 5 42.23 0.76 8.28
CA LYS A 5 41.96 1.93 9.14
C LYS A 5 41.00 2.85 8.40
N VAL A 6 39.70 2.73 8.69
CA VAL A 6 38.71 3.72 8.29
C VAL A 6 39.13 5.04 8.95
N ASN A 7 39.46 6.02 8.13
CA ASN A 7 39.91 7.34 8.60
C ASN A 7 38.68 8.12 9.10
N LEU A 8 38.31 7.93 10.37
CA LEU A 8 37.17 8.57 11.06
C LEU A 8 37.16 10.10 10.89
N ALA A 9 38.33 10.73 10.72
CA ALA A 9 38.43 12.16 10.46
C ALA A 9 37.96 12.57 9.05
N SER A 10 38.00 11.68 8.06
CA SER A 10 37.48 11.94 6.71
C SER A 10 35.98 11.72 6.63
N ALA A 11 35.47 10.73 7.36
CA ALA A 11 34.02 10.47 7.48
C ALA A 11 33.33 11.62 8.22
N GLY A 12 33.89 12.11 9.32
CA GLY A 12 33.35 13.27 10.06
C GLY A 12 33.30 14.55 9.20
N ARG A 13 34.33 14.82 8.38
CA ARG A 13 34.34 15.95 7.45
C ARG A 13 33.32 15.81 6.32
N CYS A 14 33.04 14.59 5.88
CA CYS A 14 32.00 14.34 4.87
C CYS A 14 30.60 14.58 5.45
N VAL A 15 30.33 14.12 6.65
CA VAL A 15 29.06 14.34 7.36
C VAL A 15 28.83 15.83 7.62
N VAL A 16 29.82 16.58 8.07
CA VAL A 16 29.71 18.02 8.30
C VAL A 16 29.46 18.78 6.98
N LYS A 17 30.10 18.40 5.88
CA LYS A 17 29.83 19.01 4.57
C LYS A 17 28.45 18.72 4.05
N ILE A 18 27.98 17.47 4.22
CA ILE A 18 26.63 17.07 3.84
C ILE A 18 25.59 17.82 4.69
N SER A 19 25.80 17.90 6.00
CA SER A 19 24.91 18.66 6.90
C SER A 19 24.90 20.15 6.58
N ALA A 20 26.03 20.75 6.25
CA ALA A 20 26.12 22.17 5.83
C ALA A 20 25.44 22.40 4.48
N MET A 21 25.55 21.45 3.55
CA MET A 21 24.86 21.52 2.24
C MET A 21 23.34 21.38 2.41
N PHE A 22 22.86 20.48 3.29
CA PHE A 22 21.44 20.37 3.62
C PHE A 22 20.93 21.62 4.36
N ALA A 23 21.70 22.19 5.27
CA ALA A 23 21.35 23.45 5.92
C ALA A 23 21.28 24.60 4.91
N ALA A 24 22.25 24.72 4.01
CA ALA A 24 22.24 25.74 2.95
C ALA A 24 21.06 25.55 1.98
N LEU A 25 20.75 24.31 1.58
CA LEU A 25 19.58 24.00 0.75
C LEU A 25 18.28 24.34 1.48
N PHE A 26 18.19 24.03 2.76
CA PHE A 26 17.06 24.37 3.62
C PHE A 26 16.85 25.89 3.74
N PHE A 27 17.92 26.66 3.97
CA PHE A 27 17.83 28.11 4.02
C PHE A 27 17.49 28.75 2.69
N LEU A 28 17.95 28.19 1.56
CA LEU A 28 17.60 28.64 0.22
C LEU A 28 16.12 28.36 -0.12
N THR A 29 15.61 27.19 0.27
CA THR A 29 14.19 26.83 0.06
C THR A 29 13.26 27.61 0.98
N VAL A 30 13.64 27.86 2.22
CA VAL A 30 12.89 28.72 3.17
C VAL A 30 12.89 30.16 2.70
N GLY A 31 14.02 30.67 2.19
CA GLY A 31 14.10 32.03 1.63
C GLY A 31 13.20 32.24 0.41
N SER A 32 13.10 31.25 -0.48
CA SER A 32 12.19 31.32 -1.63
C SER A 32 10.71 31.13 -1.24
N ALA A 33 10.42 30.35 -0.19
CA ALA A 33 9.06 30.19 0.32
C ALA A 33 8.53 31.46 1.01
N LEU A 34 9.41 32.25 1.63
CA LEU A 34 9.05 33.54 2.23
C LEU A 34 8.84 34.66 1.19
N ALA A 35 9.31 34.47 -0.05
CA ALA A 35 9.17 35.44 -1.13
C ALA A 35 7.93 35.23 -2.01
N GLN A 36 7.15 34.18 -1.80
CA GLN A 36 5.88 34.01 -2.50
C GLN A 36 4.78 34.81 -1.78
N PRO A 37 3.95 35.59 -2.51
CA PRO A 37 2.74 36.18 -1.91
C PRO A 37 1.91 35.05 -1.31
N ALA A 38 1.37 35.25 -0.14
CA ALA A 38 0.44 34.32 0.51
C ALA A 38 -0.83 34.16 -0.36
N GLU A 39 -0.74 33.33 -1.40
CA GLU A 39 -1.93 32.82 -2.07
C GLU A 39 -2.68 31.96 -1.09
N ALA A 40 -3.96 32.24 -1.01
CA ALA A 40 -4.91 31.70 -0.07
C ALA A 40 -4.82 30.18 0.06
N GLY A 41 -4.43 29.72 1.25
CA GLY A 41 -4.83 28.43 1.77
C GLY A 41 -4.44 27.22 0.93
N GLY A 42 -3.21 26.67 1.14
CA GLY A 42 -2.91 25.31 0.71
C GLY A 42 -3.91 24.28 1.32
N GLU A 43 -3.66 23.02 1.10
CA GLU A 43 -4.52 21.88 1.50
C GLU A 43 -5.09 21.97 2.93
N ALA A 44 -4.35 22.56 3.89
CA ALA A 44 -4.81 22.74 5.27
C ALA A 44 -5.90 23.82 5.46
N ALA A 45 -6.16 24.65 4.46
CA ALA A 45 -7.22 25.66 4.49
C ALA A 45 -8.47 25.21 3.72
N LEU A 46 -8.51 23.97 3.24
CA LEU A 46 -9.65 23.40 2.53
C LEU A 46 -10.86 23.34 3.46
N LYS A 47 -12.01 23.75 2.92
CA LYS A 47 -13.32 23.66 3.57
C LYS A 47 -14.18 22.68 2.80
N LEU A 48 -14.72 21.70 3.50
CA LEU A 48 -15.67 20.77 2.90
C LEU A 48 -17.03 21.46 2.70
N PRO A 49 -17.66 21.31 1.53
CA PRO A 49 -19.02 21.72 1.32
C PRO A 49 -20.00 20.82 2.10
N ASP A 50 -21.23 21.31 2.29
CA ASP A 50 -22.28 20.51 2.92
C ASP A 50 -22.71 19.36 2.00
N LEU A 51 -22.34 18.14 2.38
CA LEU A 51 -22.66 16.92 1.64
C LEU A 51 -24.15 16.60 1.55
N SER A 52 -24.98 17.23 2.40
CA SER A 52 -26.43 17.07 2.39
C SER A 52 -27.11 17.90 1.30
N SER A 53 -26.38 18.84 0.69
CA SER A 53 -26.95 19.80 -0.29
C SER A 53 -27.35 19.17 -1.63
N VAL A 54 -26.85 17.97 -1.95
CA VAL A 54 -27.13 17.25 -3.20
C VAL A 54 -27.73 15.88 -2.91
N SER A 55 -28.76 15.51 -3.69
CA SER A 55 -29.41 14.19 -3.61
C SER A 55 -28.96 13.27 -4.72
N PHE A 56 -28.71 12.01 -4.37
CA PHE A 56 -28.32 10.90 -5.25
C PHE A 56 -29.35 9.79 -5.14
N LEU A 57 -30.04 9.45 -6.21
CA LEU A 57 -31.08 8.42 -6.24
C LEU A 57 -32.15 8.62 -5.13
N GLY A 58 -32.47 9.87 -4.78
CA GLY A 58 -33.45 10.20 -3.74
C GLY A 58 -32.91 10.23 -2.31
N VAL A 59 -31.61 9.95 -2.10
CA VAL A 59 -30.94 10.03 -0.80
C VAL A 59 -29.89 11.15 -0.85
N ASN A 60 -29.76 11.95 0.22
CA ASN A 60 -28.73 12.98 0.27
C ASN A 60 -27.33 12.38 0.39
N GLY A 61 -26.29 13.12 -0.07
CA GLY A 61 -24.92 12.62 -0.12
C GLY A 61 -24.37 12.20 1.24
N HIS A 62 -24.68 12.93 2.31
CA HIS A 62 -24.27 12.57 3.67
C HIS A 62 -24.85 11.21 4.08
N SER A 63 -26.16 10.99 3.90
CA SER A 63 -26.80 9.71 4.25
C SER A 63 -26.31 8.55 3.38
N LEU A 64 -26.01 8.80 2.10
CA LEU A 64 -25.45 7.80 1.21
C LEU A 64 -24.06 7.34 1.69
N LEU A 65 -23.20 8.27 2.11
CA LEU A 65 -21.87 7.94 2.65
C LEU A 65 -21.95 7.31 4.06
N MET A 66 -22.99 7.65 4.86
CA MET A 66 -23.25 6.96 6.13
C MET A 66 -23.51 5.46 5.91
N ILE A 67 -24.21 5.08 4.83
CA ILE A 67 -24.36 3.68 4.43
C ILE A 67 -22.99 3.06 4.11
N GLY A 68 -22.05 3.82 3.57
CA GLY A 68 -20.68 3.38 3.31
C GLY A 68 -19.95 2.88 4.54
N LEU A 69 -20.23 3.41 5.73
CA LEU A 69 -19.67 2.92 6.99
C LEU A 69 -20.05 1.46 7.27
N LEU A 70 -21.25 1.03 6.87
CA LEU A 70 -21.67 -0.37 7.03
C LEU A 70 -20.81 -1.31 6.18
N PHE A 71 -20.41 -0.89 4.98
CA PHE A 71 -19.50 -1.65 4.14
C PHE A 71 -18.09 -1.73 4.74
N CYS A 72 -17.61 -0.65 5.39
CA CYS A 72 -16.35 -0.70 6.14
C CYS A 72 -16.41 -1.71 7.29
N VAL A 73 -17.50 -1.69 8.08
CA VAL A 73 -17.71 -2.65 9.17
C VAL A 73 -17.79 -4.09 8.63
N PHE A 74 -18.45 -4.29 7.49
CA PHE A 74 -18.49 -5.59 6.81
C PHE A 74 -17.08 -6.04 6.40
N GLY A 75 -16.27 -5.18 5.79
CA GLY A 75 -14.92 -5.50 5.38
C GLY A 75 -13.99 -5.82 6.57
N LEU A 76 -14.11 -5.07 7.68
CA LEU A 76 -13.41 -5.38 8.94
C LEU A 76 -13.84 -6.74 9.48
N GLY A 77 -15.15 -7.01 9.49
CA GLY A 77 -15.72 -8.30 9.91
C GLY A 77 -15.24 -9.46 9.05
N PHE A 78 -15.18 -9.26 7.72
CA PHE A 78 -14.67 -10.24 6.77
C PHE A 78 -13.19 -10.55 7.02
N GLY A 79 -12.34 -9.52 7.15
CA GLY A 79 -10.92 -9.69 7.47
C GLY A 79 -10.71 -10.45 8.78
N MET A 80 -11.47 -10.10 9.82
CA MET A 80 -11.42 -10.76 11.11
C MET A 80 -11.94 -12.21 11.06
N PHE A 81 -12.98 -12.47 10.26
CA PHE A 81 -13.51 -13.83 10.06
C PHE A 81 -12.45 -14.76 9.45
N ILE A 82 -11.78 -14.31 8.38
CA ILE A 82 -10.69 -15.09 7.76
C ILE A 82 -9.53 -15.27 8.74
N PHE A 83 -9.13 -14.24 9.47
CA PHE A 83 -8.13 -14.35 10.53
C PHE A 83 -8.45 -15.45 11.54
N MET A 84 -9.68 -15.47 12.03
CA MET A 84 -10.13 -16.50 12.99
C MET A 84 -10.16 -17.90 12.36
N ARG A 85 -10.57 -18.00 11.10
CA ARG A 85 -10.53 -19.26 10.33
C ARG A 85 -9.11 -19.78 10.20
N LEU A 86 -8.17 -18.95 9.73
CA LEU A 86 -6.77 -19.33 9.57
C LEU A 86 -6.12 -19.73 10.89
N LYS A 87 -6.38 -18.97 11.96
CA LYS A 87 -5.91 -19.30 13.30
C LYS A 87 -6.31 -20.71 13.74
N ASN A 88 -7.53 -21.15 13.41
CA ASN A 88 -8.12 -22.41 13.83
C ASN A 88 -7.86 -23.59 12.89
N LEU A 89 -7.19 -23.36 11.73
CA LEU A 89 -6.81 -24.46 10.85
C LEU A 89 -5.87 -25.44 11.56
N PRO A 90 -5.94 -26.73 11.21
CA PRO A 90 -5.05 -27.74 11.78
C PRO A 90 -3.59 -27.44 11.44
N VAL A 91 -2.72 -27.72 12.40
CA VAL A 91 -1.27 -27.54 12.25
C VAL A 91 -0.55 -28.45 13.23
N HIS A 92 0.57 -29.03 12.82
CA HIS A 92 1.39 -29.87 13.72
C HIS A 92 2.01 -28.97 14.81
N ARG A 93 2.14 -29.55 16.03
CA ARG A 93 2.66 -28.81 17.19
C ARG A 93 4.02 -28.16 16.93
N SER A 94 4.96 -28.89 16.33
CA SER A 94 6.30 -28.36 16.04
C SER A 94 6.25 -27.16 15.08
N MET A 95 5.45 -27.24 14.00
CA MET A 95 5.30 -26.15 13.05
C MET A 95 4.69 -24.91 13.70
N ARG A 96 3.72 -25.11 14.61
CA ARG A 96 3.11 -24.03 15.37
C ARG A 96 4.10 -23.36 16.31
N GLU A 97 4.92 -24.14 17.01
CA GLU A 97 5.95 -23.60 17.92
C GLU A 97 6.96 -22.73 17.18
N ILE A 98 7.42 -23.14 16.00
CA ILE A 98 8.32 -22.33 15.14
C ILE A 98 7.60 -21.06 14.64
N SER A 99 6.36 -21.19 14.17
CA SER A 99 5.58 -20.05 13.69
C SER A 99 5.34 -19.00 14.80
N GLU A 100 5.09 -19.44 16.04
CA GLU A 100 4.96 -18.52 17.17
C GLU A 100 6.30 -17.90 17.55
N LEU A 101 7.41 -18.62 17.44
CA LEU A 101 8.75 -18.06 17.65
C LEU A 101 9.06 -16.96 16.63
N ILE A 102 8.77 -17.19 15.34
CA ILE A 102 8.91 -16.20 14.27
C ILE A 102 8.03 -14.97 14.58
N TYR A 103 6.77 -15.19 14.99
CA TYR A 103 5.90 -14.08 15.34
C TYR A 103 6.43 -13.25 16.53
N GLU A 104 6.92 -13.88 17.60
CA GLU A 104 7.48 -13.14 18.75
C GLU A 104 8.72 -12.33 18.35
N THR A 105 9.51 -12.83 17.40
CA THR A 105 10.66 -12.09 16.85
C THR A 105 10.19 -10.90 15.99
N CYS A 106 9.19 -11.10 15.12
CA CYS A 106 8.55 -10.04 14.35
C CYS A 106 7.92 -8.97 15.26
N LYS A 107 7.29 -9.38 16.36
CA LYS A 107 6.72 -8.48 17.36
C LYS A 107 7.79 -7.62 18.05
N THR A 108 8.95 -8.21 18.36
CA THR A 108 10.09 -7.48 18.91
C THR A 108 10.61 -6.44 17.92
N TYR A 109 10.71 -6.81 16.64
CA TYR A 109 11.03 -5.90 15.55
C TYR A 109 10.01 -4.74 15.49
N LEU A 110 8.71 -5.03 15.43
CA LEU A 110 7.65 -4.02 15.38
C LEU A 110 7.71 -3.06 16.57
N VAL A 111 7.83 -3.58 17.79
CA VAL A 111 7.94 -2.72 18.98
C VAL A 111 9.16 -1.79 18.93
N THR A 112 10.29 -2.27 18.42
CA THR A 112 11.50 -1.46 18.23
C THR A 112 11.28 -0.39 17.17
N GLN A 113 10.67 -0.75 16.03
CA GLN A 113 10.31 0.20 14.98
C GLN A 113 9.28 1.22 15.44
N GLY A 114 8.29 0.81 16.23
CA GLY A 114 7.31 1.72 16.83
C GLY A 114 7.95 2.79 17.70
N LYS A 115 8.95 2.44 18.54
CA LYS A 115 9.71 3.43 19.32
C LYS A 115 10.49 4.40 18.44
N PHE A 116 11.15 3.88 17.41
CA PHE A 116 11.87 4.69 16.43
C PHE A 116 10.93 5.62 15.67
N LEU A 117 9.78 5.11 15.23
CA LEU A 117 8.75 5.88 14.56
C LEU A 117 8.22 7.03 15.43
N MET A 118 8.01 6.80 16.73
CA MET A 118 7.61 7.87 17.65
C MET A 118 8.69 8.93 17.84
N LEU A 119 9.96 8.54 17.79
CA LEU A 119 11.07 9.51 17.79
C LEU A 119 11.05 10.36 16.52
N LEU A 120 10.90 9.75 15.33
CA LEU A 120 10.77 10.48 14.07
C LEU A 120 9.54 11.38 14.06
N TRP A 121 8.42 10.87 14.58
CA TRP A 121 7.20 11.69 14.71
C TRP A 121 7.42 12.93 15.57
N ALA A 122 8.19 12.85 16.65
CA ALA A 122 8.48 14.02 17.49
C ALA A 122 9.22 15.12 16.69
N PHE A 123 10.15 14.77 15.80
CA PHE A 123 10.78 15.72 14.88
C PHE A 123 9.78 16.31 13.88
N ILE A 124 8.96 15.48 13.28
CA ILE A 124 7.92 15.94 12.34
C ILE A 124 6.88 16.81 13.06
N ALA A 125 6.49 16.46 14.29
CA ALA A 125 5.60 17.28 15.12
C ALA A 125 6.16 18.68 15.38
N ALA A 126 7.46 18.79 15.69
CA ALA A 126 8.11 20.08 15.83
C ALA A 126 8.07 20.90 14.51
N ILE A 127 8.27 20.25 13.37
CA ILE A 127 8.15 20.89 12.04
C ILE A 127 6.71 21.32 11.76
N ILE A 128 5.72 20.49 12.10
CA ILE A 128 4.29 20.82 11.96
C ILE A 128 3.95 22.07 12.77
N VAL A 129 4.38 22.13 14.04
CA VAL A 129 4.16 23.29 14.90
C VAL A 129 4.83 24.54 14.33
N LEU A 130 6.08 24.43 13.90
CA LEU A 130 6.81 25.55 13.30
C LEU A 130 6.16 26.04 12.01
N TYR A 131 5.85 25.12 11.10
CA TYR A 131 5.31 25.47 9.78
C TYR A 131 3.88 26.01 9.89
N PHE A 132 2.96 25.25 10.47
CA PHE A 132 1.55 25.66 10.53
C PHE A 132 1.30 26.71 11.61
N GLY A 133 1.93 26.58 12.81
CA GLY A 133 1.69 27.51 13.92
C GLY A 133 2.42 28.82 13.73
N VAL A 134 3.73 28.81 13.42
CA VAL A 134 4.55 30.02 13.36
C VAL A 134 4.54 30.64 11.98
N LEU A 135 4.83 29.86 10.90
CA LEU A 135 4.97 30.42 9.54
C LEU A 135 3.63 30.68 8.85
N ARG A 136 2.64 29.81 9.05
CA ARG A 136 1.30 29.94 8.45
C ARG A 136 0.28 30.59 9.37
N HIS A 137 0.63 30.90 10.62
CA HIS A 137 -0.22 31.53 11.62
C HIS A 137 -1.57 30.82 11.83
N PHE A 138 -1.59 29.50 11.81
CA PHE A 138 -2.80 28.75 12.11
C PHE A 138 -3.13 28.82 13.60
N GLU A 139 -4.41 28.83 13.92
CA GLU A 139 -4.90 28.74 15.27
C GLU A 139 -4.43 27.45 15.97
N ILE A 140 -4.17 27.53 17.26
CA ILE A 140 -3.71 26.40 18.07
C ILE A 140 -4.57 25.13 17.88
N PRO A 141 -5.93 25.22 17.87
CA PRO A 141 -6.78 24.04 17.64
C PRO A 141 -6.51 23.33 16.31
N ARG A 142 -6.26 24.07 15.23
CA ARG A 142 -5.96 23.49 13.91
C ARG A 142 -4.63 22.75 13.93
N VAL A 143 -3.60 23.32 14.54
CA VAL A 143 -2.29 22.67 14.67
C VAL A 143 -2.40 21.41 15.53
N ALA A 144 -3.14 21.47 16.62
CA ALA A 144 -3.38 20.32 17.50
C ALA A 144 -4.11 19.17 16.73
N ILE A 145 -5.09 19.51 15.90
CA ILE A 145 -5.80 18.55 15.06
C ILE A 145 -4.84 17.87 14.06
N ILE A 146 -3.96 18.64 13.39
CA ILE A 146 -2.95 18.07 12.47
C ILE A 146 -2.06 17.07 13.24
N LEU A 147 -1.61 17.41 14.44
CA LEU A 147 -0.80 16.52 15.27
C LEU A 147 -1.55 15.26 15.69
N VAL A 148 -2.80 15.38 16.13
CA VAL A 148 -3.62 14.22 16.54
C VAL A 148 -3.88 13.30 15.35
N PHE A 149 -4.28 13.84 14.19
CA PHE A 149 -4.54 13.04 13.01
C PHE A 149 -3.26 12.45 12.39
N SER A 150 -2.10 13.06 12.59
CA SER A 150 -0.84 12.42 12.21
C SER A 150 -0.54 11.17 13.06
N LEU A 151 -0.91 11.16 14.34
CA LEU A 151 -0.85 9.95 15.16
C LEU A 151 -1.88 8.91 14.73
N VAL A 152 -3.08 9.33 14.31
CA VAL A 152 -4.10 8.42 13.76
C VAL A 152 -3.60 7.75 12.48
N GLY A 153 -2.96 8.50 11.56
CA GLY A 153 -2.36 7.97 10.34
C GLY A 153 -1.26 6.94 10.63
N ILE A 154 -0.34 7.27 11.55
CA ILE A 154 0.69 6.32 12.01
C ILE A 154 0.04 5.06 12.60
N ALA A 155 -0.95 5.21 13.46
CA ALA A 155 -1.61 4.08 14.11
C ALA A 155 -2.33 3.17 13.09
N GLY A 156 -2.95 3.75 12.06
CA GLY A 156 -3.57 3.02 10.95
C GLY A 156 -2.55 2.17 10.19
N SER A 157 -1.52 2.79 9.65
CA SER A 157 -0.46 2.12 8.89
C SER A 157 0.25 1.03 9.73
N TYR A 158 0.64 1.37 10.95
CA TYR A 158 1.30 0.44 11.86
C TYR A 158 0.39 -0.71 12.31
N GLY A 159 -0.88 -0.43 12.59
CA GLY A 159 -1.86 -1.43 13.02
C GLY A 159 -2.15 -2.45 11.92
N VAL A 160 -2.33 -1.99 10.67
CA VAL A 160 -2.54 -2.89 9.53
C VAL A 160 -1.29 -3.73 9.24
N ALA A 161 -0.09 -3.15 9.34
CA ALA A 161 1.16 -3.90 9.20
C ALA A 161 1.29 -5.00 10.29
N TRP A 162 0.98 -4.67 11.54
CA TRP A 162 0.98 -5.65 12.63
C TRP A 162 -0.02 -6.78 12.39
N PHE A 163 -1.23 -6.44 11.97
CA PHE A 163 -2.25 -7.41 11.61
C PHE A 163 -1.77 -8.33 10.48
N GLY A 164 -1.17 -7.76 9.43
CA GLY A 164 -0.62 -8.49 8.29
C GLY A 164 0.43 -9.51 8.71
N ILE A 165 1.42 -9.10 9.51
CA ILE A 165 2.45 -10.00 10.04
C ILE A 165 1.82 -11.16 10.83
N ARG A 166 0.81 -10.88 11.66
CA ARG A 166 0.16 -11.92 12.45
C ARG A 166 -0.62 -12.91 11.59
N VAL A 167 -1.34 -12.43 10.59
CA VAL A 167 -2.05 -13.28 9.63
C VAL A 167 -1.09 -14.17 8.85
N ASN A 168 0.01 -13.60 8.34
CA ASN A 168 1.00 -14.33 7.55
C ASN A 168 1.71 -15.40 8.36
N THR A 169 2.09 -15.12 9.62
CA THR A 169 2.71 -16.13 10.48
C THR A 169 1.75 -17.31 10.77
N PHE A 170 0.44 -17.09 10.84
CA PHE A 170 -0.51 -18.18 10.87
C PHE A 170 -0.55 -18.92 9.53
N ALA A 171 -0.70 -18.21 8.42
CA ALA A 171 -0.81 -18.80 7.09
C ALA A 171 0.39 -19.70 6.77
N ASN A 172 1.62 -19.24 7.02
CA ASN A 172 2.84 -19.99 6.71
C ASN A 172 2.84 -21.40 7.29
N SER A 173 2.63 -21.54 8.58
CA SER A 173 2.63 -22.87 9.24
C SER A 173 1.46 -23.76 8.80
N ARG A 174 0.30 -23.17 8.48
CA ARG A 174 -0.87 -23.92 8.01
C ARG A 174 -0.70 -24.36 6.56
N THR A 175 -0.12 -23.50 5.73
CA THR A 175 0.23 -23.85 4.35
C THR A 175 1.26 -24.99 4.31
N ALA A 176 2.31 -24.90 5.12
CA ALA A 176 3.31 -25.94 5.26
C ALA A 176 2.69 -27.27 5.72
N PHE A 177 1.78 -27.24 6.69
CA PHE A 177 1.08 -28.45 7.13
C PHE A 177 0.11 -29.00 6.07
N ALA A 178 -0.59 -28.12 5.37
CA ALA A 178 -1.52 -28.47 4.31
C ALA A 178 -0.85 -29.04 3.04
N SER A 179 0.45 -28.85 2.87
CA SER A 179 1.21 -29.44 1.77
C SER A 179 1.51 -30.94 1.94
N LEU A 180 1.48 -31.46 3.18
CA LEU A 180 1.85 -32.85 3.49
C LEU A 180 1.05 -33.92 2.72
N PRO A 181 -0.27 -33.76 2.47
CA PRO A 181 -1.03 -34.70 1.65
C PRO A 181 -0.68 -34.68 0.16
N GLY A 182 0.21 -33.77 -0.30
CA GLY A 182 0.60 -33.65 -1.71
C GLY A 182 -0.44 -33.00 -2.62
N LYS A 183 -1.48 -32.36 -2.08
CA LYS A 183 -2.50 -31.64 -2.86
C LYS A 183 -2.16 -30.16 -2.96
N PRO A 184 -2.09 -29.59 -4.18
CA PRO A 184 -1.65 -28.21 -4.38
C PRO A 184 -2.71 -27.17 -4.01
N TYR A 185 -4.00 -27.46 -4.13
CA TYR A 185 -5.05 -26.46 -3.93
C TYR A 185 -5.04 -25.80 -2.53
N PRO A 186 -4.91 -26.52 -1.40
CA PRO A 186 -4.82 -25.90 -0.07
C PRO A 186 -3.58 -25.00 0.09
N VAL A 187 -2.48 -25.33 -0.60
CA VAL A 187 -1.23 -24.54 -0.61
C VAL A 187 -1.43 -23.19 -1.31
N TYR A 188 -2.32 -23.14 -2.31
CA TYR A 188 -2.75 -21.91 -2.96
C TYR A 188 -3.78 -21.14 -2.13
N GLN A 189 -4.79 -21.84 -1.61
CA GLN A 189 -5.95 -21.23 -0.95
C GLN A 189 -5.56 -20.49 0.32
N ILE A 190 -4.75 -21.09 1.20
CA ILE A 190 -4.43 -20.52 2.52
C ILE A 190 -3.70 -19.16 2.41
N PRO A 191 -2.62 -19.01 1.60
CA PRO A 191 -1.99 -17.72 1.40
C PRO A 191 -2.90 -16.67 0.74
N LEU A 192 -3.74 -17.09 -0.22
CA LEU A 192 -4.70 -16.19 -0.86
C LEU A 192 -5.73 -15.65 0.14
N GLU A 193 -6.26 -16.50 1.02
CA GLU A 193 -7.15 -16.08 2.11
C GLU A 193 -6.45 -15.10 3.06
N ALA A 194 -5.19 -15.36 3.40
CA ALA A 194 -4.39 -14.45 4.22
C ALA A 194 -4.25 -13.06 3.57
N GLY A 195 -3.87 -13.01 2.30
CA GLY A 195 -3.78 -11.78 1.53
C GLY A 195 -5.11 -11.04 1.44
N MET A 196 -6.21 -11.77 1.21
CA MET A 196 -7.55 -11.19 1.16
C MET A 196 -7.99 -10.61 2.51
N SER A 197 -7.69 -11.30 3.62
CA SER A 197 -7.94 -10.79 4.98
C SER A 197 -7.22 -9.45 5.23
N ILE A 198 -5.95 -9.38 4.86
CA ILE A 198 -5.12 -8.18 5.04
C ILE A 198 -5.63 -7.05 4.16
N GLY A 199 -5.90 -7.30 2.88
CA GLY A 199 -6.39 -6.30 1.94
C GLY A 199 -7.74 -5.71 2.34
N MET A 200 -8.69 -6.57 2.75
CA MET A 200 -10.01 -6.11 3.23
C MET A 200 -9.89 -5.29 4.52
N MET A 201 -9.03 -5.69 5.45
CA MET A 201 -8.77 -4.95 6.68
C MET A 201 -8.17 -3.57 6.37
N LEU A 202 -7.15 -3.52 5.51
CA LEU A 202 -6.46 -2.30 5.09
C LEU A 202 -7.46 -1.29 4.50
N ILE A 203 -8.17 -1.68 3.44
CA ILE A 203 -9.10 -0.78 2.74
C ILE A 203 -10.22 -0.32 3.67
N SER A 204 -10.72 -1.22 4.53
CA SER A 204 -11.82 -0.88 5.44
C SER A 204 -11.40 0.07 6.55
N VAL A 205 -10.21 -0.09 7.14
CA VAL A 205 -9.69 0.85 8.17
C VAL A 205 -9.48 2.23 7.56
N GLU A 206 -8.82 2.28 6.39
CA GLU A 206 -8.50 3.52 5.70
C GLU A 206 -9.79 4.28 5.31
N LEU A 207 -10.71 3.59 4.62
CA LEU A 207 -11.98 4.17 4.20
C LEU A 207 -12.83 4.61 5.40
N LEU A 208 -12.81 3.86 6.51
CA LEU A 208 -13.50 4.20 7.74
C LEU A 208 -12.97 5.54 8.31
N ILE A 209 -11.65 5.71 8.38
CA ILE A 209 -11.04 6.96 8.89
C ILE A 209 -11.39 8.14 7.97
N MET A 210 -11.26 7.95 6.65
CA MET A 210 -11.58 9.01 5.70
C MET A 210 -13.07 9.40 5.73
N LEU A 211 -13.97 8.42 5.78
CA LEU A 211 -15.41 8.67 5.93
C LEU A 211 -15.73 9.32 7.27
N PHE A 212 -15.04 8.94 8.34
CA PHE A 212 -15.20 9.59 9.64
C PHE A 212 -14.86 11.09 9.58
N ILE A 213 -13.73 11.42 8.95
CA ILE A 213 -13.34 12.83 8.77
C ILE A 213 -14.40 13.55 7.92
N LEU A 214 -14.83 12.96 6.82
CA LEU A 214 -15.75 13.58 5.87
C LEU A 214 -17.16 13.81 6.45
N LEU A 215 -17.64 12.92 7.30
CA LEU A 215 -19.03 12.91 7.80
C LEU A 215 -19.19 13.60 9.16
N PHE A 216 -18.19 13.51 10.04
CA PHE A 216 -18.34 13.92 11.44
C PHE A 216 -17.47 15.12 11.84
N VAL A 217 -16.43 15.45 11.07
CA VAL A 217 -15.59 16.61 11.37
C VAL A 217 -16.21 17.86 10.72
N PRO A 218 -16.33 18.98 11.44
CA PRO A 218 -16.79 20.23 10.85
C PRO A 218 -15.94 20.63 9.64
N GLY A 219 -16.58 21.10 8.56
CA GLY A 219 -15.91 21.36 7.28
C GLY A 219 -14.69 22.25 7.34
N ASP A 220 -14.63 23.20 8.30
CA ASP A 220 -13.48 24.08 8.52
C ASP A 220 -12.25 23.38 9.11
N TYR A 221 -12.41 22.21 9.71
CA TYR A 221 -11.33 21.41 10.32
C TYR A 221 -10.96 20.16 9.50
N ALA A 222 -11.75 19.83 8.48
CA ALA A 222 -11.50 18.63 7.70
C ALA A 222 -10.17 18.67 6.93
N GLY A 223 -9.80 19.83 6.36
CA GLY A 223 -8.48 20.02 5.72
C GLY A 223 -7.31 19.69 6.67
N PRO A 224 -7.22 20.31 7.86
CA PRO A 224 -6.25 19.94 8.89
C PRO A 224 -6.25 18.46 9.26
N CYS A 225 -7.41 17.80 9.35
CA CYS A 225 -7.50 16.37 9.62
C CYS A 225 -6.86 15.53 8.50
N PHE A 226 -7.23 15.80 7.25
CA PHE A 226 -6.70 15.06 6.10
C PHE A 226 -5.18 15.22 5.95
N ILE A 227 -4.66 16.43 6.13
CA ILE A 227 -3.20 16.65 6.07
C ILE A 227 -2.49 15.95 7.21
N GLY A 228 -2.98 16.08 8.44
CA GLY A 228 -2.39 15.37 9.58
C GLY A 228 -2.37 13.88 9.31
N PHE A 229 -3.49 13.32 8.87
CA PHE A 229 -3.63 11.91 8.54
C PHE A 229 -2.63 11.47 7.47
N ALA A 230 -2.55 12.19 6.32
CA ALA A 230 -1.63 11.90 5.25
C ALA A 230 -0.15 11.95 5.68
N ILE A 231 0.25 12.96 6.47
CA ILE A 231 1.60 13.04 7.03
C ILE A 231 1.91 11.82 7.90
N GLY A 232 0.95 11.43 8.74
CA GLY A 232 1.12 10.32 9.66
C GLY A 232 1.25 8.97 8.97
N GLU A 233 0.36 8.68 8.02
CA GLU A 233 0.40 7.42 7.26
C GLU A 233 1.67 7.30 6.41
N SER A 234 2.09 8.39 5.74
CA SER A 234 3.33 8.42 4.97
C SER A 234 4.57 8.21 5.84
N LEU A 235 4.62 8.84 7.02
CA LEU A 235 5.72 8.61 7.97
C LEU A 235 5.74 7.15 8.45
N GLY A 236 4.58 6.61 8.81
CA GLY A 236 4.41 5.23 9.24
C GLY A 236 4.87 4.23 8.18
N ALA A 237 4.34 4.36 6.97
CA ALA A 237 4.66 3.49 5.84
C ALA A 237 6.12 3.56 5.44
N ALA A 238 6.69 4.78 5.30
CA ALA A 238 8.09 4.95 4.90
C ALA A 238 9.05 4.33 5.93
N ALA A 239 8.84 4.56 7.22
CA ALA A 239 9.69 4.01 8.27
C ALA A 239 9.60 2.47 8.32
N LEU A 240 8.41 1.91 8.26
CA LEU A 240 8.19 0.46 8.30
C LEU A 240 8.75 -0.23 7.04
N ARG A 241 8.53 0.33 5.85
CA ARG A 241 8.98 -0.22 4.57
C ARG A 241 10.50 -0.24 4.46
N ILE A 242 11.16 0.88 4.78
CA ILE A 242 12.62 0.97 4.73
C ILE A 242 13.26 0.02 5.74
N ALA A 243 12.77 0.03 6.97
CA ALA A 243 13.32 -0.81 8.03
C ALA A 243 13.05 -2.31 7.76
N GLY A 244 11.87 -2.68 7.27
CA GLY A 244 11.53 -4.05 6.88
C GLY A 244 12.43 -4.58 5.76
N GLY A 245 12.59 -3.80 4.69
CA GLY A 245 13.45 -4.18 3.56
C GLY A 245 14.92 -4.31 3.93
N ILE A 246 15.46 -3.40 4.75
CA ILE A 246 16.85 -3.49 5.24
C ILE A 246 17.02 -4.72 6.14
N PHE A 247 16.06 -4.97 7.05
CA PHE A 247 16.12 -6.11 7.96
C PHE A 247 16.15 -7.45 7.21
N THR A 248 15.25 -7.64 6.24
CA THR A 248 15.23 -8.81 5.37
C THR A 248 16.58 -9.03 4.70
N LYS A 249 17.15 -8.00 4.08
CA LYS A 249 18.42 -8.14 3.38
C LYS A 249 19.61 -8.42 4.29
N ILE A 250 19.66 -7.84 5.49
CA ILE A 250 20.73 -8.13 6.46
C ILE A 250 20.62 -9.56 6.98
N ALA A 251 19.41 -10.04 7.24
CA ALA A 251 19.17 -11.40 7.71
C ALA A 251 19.55 -12.45 6.66
N ASP A 252 19.13 -12.23 5.40
CA ASP A 252 19.45 -13.04 4.22
C ASP A 252 20.97 -13.15 4.02
N ILE A 253 21.68 -12.03 3.99
CA ILE A 253 23.15 -12.01 3.88
C ILE A 253 23.81 -12.78 5.05
N GLY A 254 23.26 -12.66 6.26
CA GLY A 254 23.78 -13.40 7.43
C GLY A 254 23.60 -14.90 7.29
N ALA A 255 22.45 -15.37 6.81
CA ALA A 255 22.14 -16.78 6.55
C ALA A 255 23.03 -17.33 5.41
N ASP A 256 23.23 -16.57 4.34
CA ASP A 256 24.10 -16.93 3.22
C ASP A 256 25.58 -17.02 3.62
N LEU A 257 26.07 -16.16 4.49
CA LEU A 257 27.46 -16.29 5.02
C LEU A 257 27.68 -17.61 5.74
N MET A 258 26.68 -18.11 6.49
CA MET A 258 26.75 -19.45 7.11
C MET A 258 26.87 -20.55 6.06
N LYS A 259 26.12 -20.45 4.97
CA LYS A 259 26.17 -21.37 3.82
C LYS A 259 27.55 -21.37 3.15
N ILE A 260 28.09 -20.18 2.89
CA ILE A 260 29.38 -20.02 2.20
C ILE A 260 30.56 -20.44 3.09
N VAL A 261 30.60 -19.95 4.33
CA VAL A 261 31.77 -20.15 5.23
C VAL A 261 31.77 -21.54 5.85
N PHE A 262 30.63 -21.99 6.36
CA PHE A 262 30.51 -23.24 7.11
C PHE A 262 29.96 -24.41 6.30
N LYS A 263 29.59 -24.18 5.03
CA LYS A 263 28.96 -25.18 4.15
C LYS A 263 27.67 -25.78 4.72
N ILE A 264 26.99 -25.04 5.54
CA ILE A 264 25.66 -25.37 6.08
C ILE A 264 24.62 -24.92 5.08
N LYS A 265 23.61 -25.73 4.75
CA LYS A 265 22.51 -25.33 3.86
C LYS A 265 21.76 -24.18 4.49
N GLU A 266 21.18 -23.31 3.63
CA GLU A 266 20.45 -22.13 4.02
C GLU A 266 19.33 -22.47 5.02
N ASP A 267 18.48 -23.44 4.71
CA ASP A 267 17.34 -23.87 5.56
C ASP A 267 17.72 -24.95 6.60
N ASP A 268 19.01 -25.17 6.86
CA ASP A 268 19.44 -26.17 7.84
C ASP A 268 19.17 -25.67 9.27
N ALA A 269 18.54 -26.52 10.10
CA ALA A 269 18.23 -26.19 11.50
C ALA A 269 19.47 -25.82 12.34
N ARG A 270 20.68 -26.14 11.88
CA ARG A 270 21.96 -25.75 12.50
C ARG A 270 22.42 -24.36 12.11
N ASN A 271 21.79 -23.72 11.11
CA ASN A 271 22.08 -22.35 10.73
C ASN A 271 21.33 -21.40 11.68
N PRO A 272 22.05 -20.64 12.55
CA PRO A 272 21.40 -19.72 13.47
C PRO A 272 20.73 -18.53 12.76
N GLY A 273 21.07 -18.30 11.48
CA GLY A 273 20.47 -17.26 10.67
C GLY A 273 19.03 -17.56 10.20
N VAL A 274 18.62 -18.84 10.18
CA VAL A 274 17.30 -19.25 9.62
C VAL A 274 16.13 -18.52 10.28
N ILE A 275 16.11 -18.39 11.61
CA ILE A 275 15.02 -17.70 12.31
C ILE A 275 15.05 -16.21 12.01
N ALA A 276 16.23 -15.60 11.91
CA ALA A 276 16.36 -14.18 11.56
C ALA A 276 15.91 -13.93 10.12
N ASP A 277 16.27 -14.81 9.20
CA ASP A 277 15.88 -14.76 7.79
C ASP A 277 14.37 -14.91 7.61
N CYS A 278 13.77 -15.97 8.15
CA CYS A 278 12.32 -16.14 8.17
C CYS A 278 11.58 -14.98 8.85
N THR A 279 12.18 -14.35 9.87
CA THR A 279 11.61 -13.18 10.54
C THR A 279 11.70 -11.95 9.63
N GLY A 280 12.82 -11.77 8.94
CA GLY A 280 13.03 -10.70 7.97
C GLY A 280 12.03 -10.77 6.84
N ASP A 281 11.83 -11.94 6.25
CA ASP A 281 10.86 -12.17 5.18
C ASP A 281 9.43 -11.89 5.65
N ASN A 282 9.03 -12.45 6.80
CA ASN A 282 7.68 -12.19 7.32
C ASN A 282 7.45 -10.70 7.66
N ALA A 283 8.45 -10.01 8.18
CA ALA A 283 8.34 -8.59 8.46
C ALA A 283 8.38 -7.75 7.17
N GLY A 284 9.33 -8.02 6.27
CA GLY A 284 9.51 -7.27 5.03
C GLY A 284 8.34 -7.43 4.06
N ASP A 285 7.96 -8.66 3.76
CA ASP A 285 6.92 -8.98 2.79
C ASP A 285 5.51 -8.63 3.28
N SER A 286 5.29 -8.67 4.61
CA SER A 286 4.01 -8.26 5.17
C SER A 286 3.85 -6.75 5.24
N VAL A 287 4.91 -6.01 5.57
CA VAL A 287 4.88 -4.56 5.75
C VAL A 287 4.78 -3.82 4.41
N GLY A 288 5.47 -4.30 3.37
CA GLY A 288 5.40 -3.70 2.04
C GLY A 288 3.96 -3.56 1.53
N PRO A 289 3.23 -4.66 1.30
CA PRO A 289 1.86 -4.59 0.79
C PRO A 289 0.87 -3.90 1.73
N SER A 290 1.02 -4.05 3.04
CA SER A 290 0.07 -3.50 4.01
C SER A 290 0.30 -2.01 4.28
N ALA A 291 1.48 -1.61 4.72
CA ALA A 291 1.78 -0.22 5.03
C ALA A 291 1.83 0.67 3.78
N ASP A 292 2.42 0.19 2.68
CA ASP A 292 2.50 0.92 1.42
C ASP A 292 1.12 1.03 0.74
N GLY A 293 0.33 -0.05 0.78
CA GLY A 293 -1.05 -0.04 0.31
C GLY A 293 -1.93 0.93 1.10
N PHE A 294 -1.77 1.01 2.41
CA PHE A 294 -2.47 1.95 3.29
C PHE A 294 -2.12 3.41 2.91
N GLU A 295 -0.83 3.75 2.86
CA GLU A 295 -0.36 5.07 2.44
C GLU A 295 -0.87 5.44 1.04
N THR A 296 -0.70 4.57 0.06
CA THR A 296 -1.07 4.87 -1.33
C THR A 296 -2.56 5.13 -1.45
N TYR A 297 -3.39 4.37 -0.76
CA TYR A 297 -4.84 4.52 -0.79
C TYR A 297 -5.30 5.81 -0.09
N GLY A 298 -4.71 6.16 1.06
CA GLY A 298 -5.04 7.36 1.82
C GLY A 298 -4.55 8.65 1.16
N VAL A 299 -3.26 8.76 0.87
CA VAL A 299 -2.66 9.95 0.25
C VAL A 299 -3.33 10.28 -1.09
N THR A 300 -3.60 9.27 -1.94
CA THR A 300 -4.32 9.52 -3.19
C THR A 300 -5.75 10.00 -2.96
N GLY A 301 -6.41 9.52 -1.89
CA GLY A 301 -7.73 10.01 -1.50
C GLY A 301 -7.72 11.47 -1.09
N VAL A 302 -6.78 11.85 -0.24
CA VAL A 302 -6.60 13.25 0.20
C VAL A 302 -6.25 14.14 -1.00
N ALA A 303 -5.37 13.69 -1.90
CA ALA A 303 -5.05 14.42 -3.12
C ALA A 303 -6.28 14.65 -4.02
N LEU A 304 -7.12 13.63 -4.22
CA LEU A 304 -8.35 13.77 -5.01
C LEU A 304 -9.34 14.76 -4.37
N ILE A 305 -9.53 14.70 -3.05
CA ILE A 305 -10.35 15.69 -2.32
C ILE A 305 -9.79 17.09 -2.55
N THR A 306 -8.49 17.27 -2.42
CA THR A 306 -7.81 18.55 -2.63
C THR A 306 -8.03 19.08 -4.03
N PHE A 307 -7.80 18.25 -5.06
CA PHE A 307 -8.00 18.67 -6.47
C PHE A 307 -9.43 19.05 -6.76
N ILE A 308 -10.43 18.35 -6.21
CA ILE A 308 -11.84 18.70 -6.37
C ILE A 308 -12.12 20.06 -5.73
N LEU A 309 -11.71 20.25 -4.49
CA LEU A 309 -12.02 21.47 -3.73
C LEU A 309 -11.31 22.71 -4.26
N LEU A 310 -10.11 22.57 -4.83
CA LEU A 310 -9.36 23.67 -5.42
C LEU A 310 -9.70 23.91 -6.90
N GLY A 311 -9.92 22.85 -7.66
CA GLY A 311 -10.15 22.93 -9.11
C GLY A 311 -11.58 23.27 -9.51
N VAL A 312 -12.56 22.84 -8.72
CA VAL A 312 -13.98 23.03 -9.01
C VAL A 312 -14.53 24.18 -8.17
N LYS A 313 -15.12 25.18 -8.81
CA LYS A 313 -15.64 26.38 -8.11
C LYS A 313 -17.08 26.23 -7.61
N ASP A 314 -17.89 25.39 -8.27
CA ASP A 314 -19.29 25.18 -7.91
C ASP A 314 -19.40 24.18 -6.75
N PRO A 315 -19.94 24.58 -5.59
CA PRO A 315 -20.09 23.69 -4.42
C PRO A 315 -20.97 22.47 -4.70
N ALA A 316 -21.97 22.57 -5.56
CA ALA A 316 -22.82 21.44 -5.89
C ALA A 316 -22.06 20.37 -6.68
N ILE A 317 -21.22 20.80 -7.64
CA ILE A 317 -20.34 19.88 -8.39
C ILE A 317 -19.26 19.29 -7.48
N GLN A 318 -18.70 20.08 -6.54
CA GLN A 318 -17.77 19.55 -5.54
C GLN A 318 -18.40 18.40 -4.75
N VAL A 319 -19.64 18.58 -4.25
CA VAL A 319 -20.35 17.54 -3.52
C VAL A 319 -20.61 16.32 -4.39
N GLN A 320 -21.04 16.51 -5.65
CA GLN A 320 -21.26 15.40 -6.58
C GLN A 320 -19.98 14.56 -6.77
N LEU A 321 -18.84 15.20 -7.00
CA LEU A 321 -17.55 14.51 -7.20
C LEU A 321 -17.03 13.86 -5.93
N LEU A 322 -17.13 14.52 -4.78
CA LEU A 322 -16.71 13.95 -3.50
C LEU A 322 -17.52 12.70 -3.16
N VAL A 323 -18.84 12.77 -3.25
CA VAL A 323 -19.70 11.62 -2.98
C VAL A 323 -19.43 10.50 -3.99
N TRP A 324 -19.29 10.82 -5.27
CA TRP A 324 -18.97 9.84 -6.30
C TRP A 324 -17.66 9.11 -6.03
N ILE A 325 -16.55 9.81 -5.70
CA ILE A 325 -15.27 9.19 -5.40
C ILE A 325 -15.37 8.23 -4.22
N PHE A 326 -16.07 8.63 -3.14
CA PHE A 326 -16.21 7.75 -1.99
C PHE A 326 -17.13 6.55 -2.26
N VAL A 327 -18.19 6.72 -3.04
CA VAL A 327 -19.02 5.60 -3.52
C VAL A 327 -18.20 4.65 -4.39
N MET A 328 -17.30 5.17 -5.24
CA MET A 328 -16.36 4.34 -6.01
C MET A 328 -15.43 3.53 -5.11
N ARG A 329 -14.92 4.11 -4.03
CA ARG A 329 -14.08 3.40 -3.05
C ARG A 329 -14.84 2.30 -2.30
N ILE A 330 -16.10 2.56 -1.92
CA ILE A 330 -16.99 1.54 -1.34
C ILE A 330 -17.25 0.42 -2.35
N MET A 331 -17.52 0.77 -3.61
CA MET A 331 -17.74 -0.20 -4.69
C MET A 331 -16.49 -1.09 -4.92
N MET A 332 -15.28 -0.53 -4.85
CA MET A 332 -14.03 -1.29 -4.98
C MET A 332 -13.90 -2.38 -3.91
N LEU A 333 -14.30 -2.09 -2.67
CA LEU A 333 -14.31 -3.09 -1.58
C LEU A 333 -15.28 -4.24 -1.91
N VAL A 334 -16.46 -3.92 -2.40
CA VAL A 334 -17.48 -4.92 -2.78
C VAL A 334 -17.03 -5.73 -4.00
N SER A 335 -16.51 -5.08 -5.05
CA SER A 335 -16.08 -5.74 -6.28
C SER A 335 -14.87 -6.66 -6.03
N SER A 336 -13.96 -6.29 -5.14
CA SER A 336 -12.82 -7.12 -4.74
C SER A 336 -13.28 -8.38 -4.02
N ALA A 337 -14.21 -8.27 -3.08
CA ALA A 337 -14.79 -9.42 -2.40
C ALA A 337 -15.53 -10.34 -3.38
N LEU A 338 -16.33 -9.78 -4.29
CA LEU A 338 -17.07 -10.54 -5.29
C LEU A 338 -16.13 -11.29 -6.24
N ALA A 339 -15.12 -10.62 -6.78
CA ALA A 339 -14.13 -11.23 -7.66
C ALA A 339 -13.34 -12.35 -6.96
N TYR A 340 -12.98 -12.15 -5.69
CA TYR A 340 -12.34 -13.18 -4.88
C TYR A 340 -13.21 -14.44 -4.77
N PHE A 341 -14.49 -14.32 -4.38
CA PHE A 341 -15.38 -15.48 -4.27
C PHE A 341 -15.61 -16.20 -5.59
N ILE A 342 -15.75 -15.45 -6.69
CA ILE A 342 -15.91 -16.05 -8.02
C ILE A 342 -14.64 -16.82 -8.40
N ASN A 343 -13.46 -16.20 -8.21
CA ASN A 343 -12.18 -16.85 -8.53
C ASN A 343 -11.93 -18.08 -7.66
N GLU A 344 -12.25 -18.00 -6.35
CA GLU A 344 -12.13 -19.16 -5.44
C GLU A 344 -13.03 -20.31 -5.88
N ALA A 345 -14.28 -20.03 -6.25
CA ALA A 345 -15.20 -21.05 -6.76
C ALA A 345 -14.68 -21.72 -8.05
N ILE A 346 -14.13 -20.94 -8.98
CA ILE A 346 -13.52 -21.45 -10.22
C ILE A 346 -12.27 -22.29 -9.90
N ALA A 347 -11.36 -21.76 -9.09
CA ALA A 347 -10.13 -22.44 -8.71
C ALA A 347 -10.40 -23.75 -7.96
N LYS A 348 -11.34 -23.75 -7.03
CA LYS A 348 -11.78 -24.95 -6.31
C LYS A 348 -12.39 -25.98 -7.22
N GLY A 349 -13.25 -25.57 -8.16
CA GLY A 349 -13.85 -26.48 -9.13
C GLY A 349 -12.82 -27.13 -10.06
N ARG A 350 -11.76 -26.38 -10.43
CA ARG A 350 -10.71 -26.86 -11.36
C ARG A 350 -9.61 -27.66 -10.65
N TYR A 351 -9.15 -27.20 -9.49
CA TYR A 351 -7.94 -27.70 -8.84
C TYR A 351 -8.20 -28.39 -7.51
N GLY A 352 -9.43 -28.41 -6.99
CA GLY A 352 -9.73 -28.94 -5.66
C GLY A 352 -9.30 -30.40 -5.43
N ASN A 353 -9.34 -31.23 -6.49
CA ASN A 353 -8.90 -32.62 -6.46
C ASN A 353 -7.67 -32.90 -7.34
N ALA A 354 -7.10 -31.89 -7.99
CA ALA A 354 -5.96 -32.02 -8.87
C ALA A 354 -4.69 -32.43 -8.10
N ASP A 355 -3.82 -33.19 -8.76
CA ASP A 355 -2.50 -33.57 -8.23
C ASP A 355 -1.42 -32.56 -8.62
N GLU A 356 -1.66 -31.79 -9.68
CA GLU A 356 -0.78 -30.73 -10.17
C GLU A 356 -1.55 -29.43 -10.40
N MET A 357 -0.89 -28.30 -10.16
CA MET A 357 -1.49 -26.98 -10.32
C MET A 357 -0.42 -25.96 -10.69
N ASN A 358 -0.68 -25.17 -11.71
CA ASN A 358 0.07 -23.95 -11.94
C ASN A 358 -0.54 -22.84 -11.07
N PHE A 359 0.21 -22.38 -10.08
CA PHE A 359 -0.24 -21.38 -9.11
C PHE A 359 -0.41 -19.98 -9.72
N GLU A 360 0.31 -19.64 -10.78
CA GLU A 360 0.22 -18.34 -11.45
C GLU A 360 -1.14 -18.17 -12.17
N THR A 361 -1.68 -19.24 -12.75
CA THR A 361 -2.91 -19.17 -13.54
C THR A 361 -4.11 -18.60 -12.76
N PRO A 362 -4.48 -19.12 -11.57
CA PRO A 362 -5.61 -18.57 -10.83
C PRO A 362 -5.32 -17.21 -10.21
N LEU A 363 -4.06 -16.86 -9.94
CA LEU A 363 -3.69 -15.51 -9.49
C LEU A 363 -3.86 -14.49 -10.61
N THR A 364 -3.36 -14.79 -11.81
CA THR A 364 -3.59 -13.98 -13.02
C THR A 364 -5.09 -13.84 -13.32
N SER A 365 -5.84 -14.96 -13.22
CA SER A 365 -7.29 -14.95 -13.39
C SER A 365 -7.98 -14.01 -12.41
N LEU A 366 -7.58 -14.00 -11.14
CA LEU A 366 -8.12 -13.12 -10.12
C LEU A 366 -7.87 -11.64 -10.46
N VAL A 367 -6.66 -11.27 -10.88
CA VAL A 367 -6.31 -9.90 -11.26
C VAL A 367 -7.18 -9.40 -12.41
N TRP A 368 -7.29 -10.18 -13.48
CA TRP A 368 -8.12 -9.82 -14.64
C TRP A 368 -9.60 -9.78 -14.30
N LEU A 369 -10.10 -10.76 -13.55
CA LEU A 369 -11.51 -10.81 -13.12
C LEU A 369 -11.86 -9.59 -12.27
N THR A 370 -11.00 -9.25 -11.29
CA THR A 370 -11.20 -8.08 -10.43
C THR A 370 -11.22 -6.80 -11.26
N SER A 371 -10.30 -6.67 -12.22
CA SER A 371 -10.21 -5.48 -13.07
C SER A 371 -11.43 -5.35 -13.98
N ILE A 372 -11.88 -6.42 -14.61
CA ILE A 372 -13.07 -6.42 -15.48
C ILE A 372 -14.33 -6.08 -14.67
N VAL A 373 -14.53 -6.73 -13.53
CA VAL A 373 -15.67 -6.47 -12.64
C VAL A 373 -15.66 -5.01 -12.17
N SER A 374 -14.49 -4.51 -11.77
CA SER A 374 -14.33 -3.13 -11.31
C SER A 374 -14.58 -2.11 -12.42
N ILE A 375 -14.11 -2.34 -13.64
CA ILE A 375 -14.38 -1.47 -14.80
C ILE A 375 -15.88 -1.42 -15.10
N ILE A 376 -16.53 -2.58 -15.18
CA ILE A 376 -17.98 -2.63 -15.43
C ILE A 376 -18.75 -1.90 -14.34
N ALA A 377 -18.43 -2.18 -13.08
CA ALA A 377 -19.06 -1.52 -11.94
C ALA A 377 -18.79 0.00 -11.92
N THR A 378 -17.60 0.45 -12.33
CA THR A 378 -17.24 1.87 -12.46
C THR A 378 -18.19 2.60 -13.42
N TYR A 379 -18.44 2.07 -14.60
CA TYR A 379 -19.37 2.68 -15.54
C TYR A 379 -20.83 2.67 -15.03
N ILE A 380 -21.27 1.57 -14.44
CA ILE A 380 -22.62 1.45 -13.87
C ILE A 380 -22.81 2.48 -12.74
N VAL A 381 -21.92 2.49 -11.78
CA VAL A 381 -22.01 3.39 -10.61
C VAL A 381 -21.90 4.85 -11.05
N SER A 382 -20.99 5.19 -11.97
CA SER A 382 -20.87 6.57 -12.47
C SER A 382 -22.13 7.05 -13.18
N TYR A 383 -22.76 6.18 -13.98
CA TYR A 383 -24.02 6.50 -14.63
C TYR A 383 -25.15 6.80 -13.64
N PHE A 384 -25.24 6.06 -12.53
CA PHE A 384 -26.29 6.28 -11.54
C PHE A 384 -26.01 7.44 -10.57
N ILE A 385 -24.74 7.67 -10.20
CA ILE A 385 -24.38 8.67 -9.18
C ILE A 385 -24.19 10.06 -9.79
N ILE A 386 -23.58 10.16 -10.98
CA ILE A 386 -23.30 11.44 -11.63
C ILE A 386 -23.82 11.50 -13.07
N PRO A 387 -25.12 11.16 -13.33
CA PRO A 387 -25.67 11.13 -14.69
C PRO A 387 -25.59 12.49 -15.39
N ASN A 388 -25.62 13.58 -14.60
CA ASN A 388 -25.49 14.96 -15.04
C ASN A 388 -24.56 15.69 -14.09
N LEU A 389 -23.38 16.03 -14.53
CA LEU A 389 -22.38 16.77 -13.76
C LEU A 389 -22.28 18.19 -14.31
N GLY A 390 -22.77 19.18 -13.56
CA GLY A 390 -22.70 20.58 -13.95
C GLY A 390 -23.43 20.93 -15.25
N GLY A 391 -24.46 20.14 -15.66
CA GLY A 391 -25.19 20.32 -16.91
C GLY A 391 -24.65 19.50 -18.09
N ASP A 392 -23.49 18.86 -17.95
CA ASP A 392 -22.93 17.96 -18.97
C ASP A 392 -23.32 16.49 -18.69
N LEU A 393 -24.05 15.91 -19.64
CA LEU A 393 -24.52 14.52 -19.62
C LEU A 393 -23.43 13.52 -20.04
N THR A 394 -22.25 13.98 -20.41
CA THR A 394 -21.17 13.13 -20.90
C THR A 394 -20.04 12.91 -19.90
N GLN A 395 -19.98 13.67 -18.81
CA GLN A 395 -18.89 13.62 -17.86
C GLN A 395 -18.78 12.26 -17.12
N TRP A 396 -19.90 11.61 -16.83
CA TRP A 396 -19.91 10.33 -16.11
C TRP A 396 -19.08 9.24 -16.83
N TRP A 397 -19.20 9.12 -18.15
CA TRP A 397 -18.45 8.09 -18.89
C TRP A 397 -17.00 8.50 -19.13
N LYS A 398 -16.70 9.81 -19.25
CA LYS A 398 -15.33 10.30 -19.36
C LYS A 398 -14.54 10.03 -18.08
N LEU A 399 -15.12 10.38 -16.92
CA LEU A 399 -14.52 10.11 -15.62
C LEU A 399 -14.41 8.61 -15.35
N ALA A 400 -15.42 7.81 -15.71
CA ALA A 400 -15.36 6.36 -15.65
C ALA A 400 -14.23 5.79 -16.51
N SER A 401 -14.01 6.34 -17.72
CA SER A 401 -12.92 5.93 -18.60
C SER A 401 -11.55 6.25 -18.03
N ILE A 402 -11.39 7.41 -17.38
CA ILE A 402 -10.14 7.79 -16.72
C ILE A 402 -9.81 6.83 -15.57
N ILE A 403 -10.78 6.52 -14.70
CA ILE A 403 -10.60 5.51 -13.64
C ILE A 403 -10.28 4.14 -14.24
N SER A 404 -10.96 3.76 -15.33
CA SER A 404 -10.74 2.48 -16.00
C SER A 404 -9.32 2.34 -16.57
N CYS A 405 -8.68 3.43 -17.02
CA CYS A 405 -7.27 3.42 -17.40
C CYS A 405 -6.37 3.06 -16.21
N GLY A 406 -6.65 3.60 -15.04
CA GLY A 406 -5.92 3.24 -13.80
C GLY A 406 -6.15 1.79 -13.39
N THR A 407 -7.40 1.30 -13.45
CA THR A 407 -7.74 -0.10 -13.16
C THR A 407 -7.05 -1.06 -14.14
N LEU A 408 -7.00 -0.69 -15.41
CA LEU A 408 -6.29 -1.46 -16.44
C LEU A 408 -4.79 -1.47 -16.21
N ALA A 409 -4.19 -0.36 -15.75
CA ALA A 409 -2.79 -0.32 -15.34
C ALA A 409 -2.52 -1.32 -14.20
N GLY A 410 -3.42 -1.39 -13.20
CA GLY A 410 -3.35 -2.37 -12.11
C GLY A 410 -3.38 -3.83 -12.56
N ALA A 411 -3.99 -4.13 -13.72
CA ALA A 411 -3.96 -5.47 -14.31
C ALA A 411 -2.71 -5.70 -15.19
N LEU A 412 -2.32 -4.71 -15.98
CA LEU A 412 -1.22 -4.85 -16.95
C LEU A 412 0.15 -4.85 -16.30
N ILE A 413 0.35 -4.05 -15.23
CA ILE A 413 1.66 -3.93 -14.57
C ILE A 413 2.14 -5.28 -14.00
N PRO A 414 1.35 -6.05 -13.24
CA PRO A 414 1.76 -7.37 -12.78
C PRO A 414 2.09 -8.34 -13.92
N GLU A 415 1.34 -8.32 -15.02
CA GLU A 415 1.61 -9.16 -16.18
C GLU A 415 2.92 -8.78 -16.89
N LEU A 416 3.21 -7.48 -17.00
CA LEU A 416 4.49 -7.03 -17.53
C LEU A 416 5.65 -7.40 -16.60
N VAL A 417 5.49 -7.28 -15.29
CA VAL A 417 6.51 -7.75 -14.32
C VAL A 417 6.72 -9.24 -14.46
N LYS A 418 5.64 -10.03 -14.55
CA LYS A 418 5.69 -11.48 -14.72
C LYS A 418 6.46 -11.89 -15.98
N ALA A 419 6.35 -11.14 -17.07
CA ALA A 419 7.13 -11.40 -18.29
C ALA A 419 8.64 -11.37 -18.07
N PHE A 420 9.13 -10.70 -17.00
CA PHE A 420 10.54 -10.61 -16.63
C PHE A 420 10.94 -11.45 -15.42
N THR A 421 9.99 -11.94 -14.63
CA THR A 421 10.25 -12.56 -13.32
C THR A 421 9.70 -13.98 -13.18
N SER A 422 8.79 -14.42 -14.05
CA SER A 422 8.27 -15.79 -14.01
C SER A 422 9.37 -16.81 -14.29
N VAL A 423 9.29 -17.96 -13.64
CA VAL A 423 10.22 -19.09 -13.87
C VAL A 423 10.20 -19.60 -15.31
N GLU A 424 9.13 -19.33 -16.07
CA GLU A 424 8.98 -19.67 -17.49
C GLU A 424 9.49 -18.56 -18.43
N SER A 425 9.95 -17.43 -17.87
CA SER A 425 10.40 -16.27 -18.65
C SER A 425 11.78 -16.51 -19.28
N ARG A 426 11.91 -16.15 -20.56
CA ARG A 426 13.21 -16.15 -21.25
C ARG A 426 14.23 -15.22 -20.60
N HIS A 427 13.80 -14.13 -19.98
CA HIS A 427 14.69 -13.20 -19.26
C HIS A 427 15.27 -13.84 -18.01
N VAL A 428 14.50 -14.67 -17.31
CA VAL A 428 14.98 -15.44 -16.15
C VAL A 428 15.97 -16.53 -16.63
N ASP A 429 15.65 -17.24 -17.70
CA ASP A 429 16.54 -18.25 -18.32
C ASP A 429 17.89 -17.62 -18.73
N GLU A 430 17.86 -16.40 -19.29
CA GLU A 430 19.07 -15.66 -19.67
C GLU A 430 19.91 -15.31 -18.44
N VAL A 431 19.30 -14.85 -17.34
CA VAL A 431 20.01 -14.55 -16.09
C VAL A 431 20.62 -15.81 -15.50
N VAL A 432 19.86 -16.93 -15.47
CA VAL A 432 20.32 -18.22 -14.96
C VAL A 432 21.48 -18.75 -15.80
N THR A 433 21.38 -18.70 -17.13
CA THR A 433 22.43 -19.14 -18.04
C THR A 433 23.69 -18.29 -17.89
N SER A 434 23.52 -16.96 -17.82
CA SER A 434 24.62 -16.03 -17.59
C SER A 434 25.34 -16.29 -16.27
N ALA A 435 24.60 -16.62 -15.21
CA ALA A 435 25.17 -16.95 -13.91
C ALA A 435 25.94 -18.31 -13.94
N LYS A 436 25.42 -19.29 -14.70
CA LYS A 436 26.10 -20.60 -14.87
C LYS A 436 27.36 -20.49 -15.69
N GLU A 437 27.39 -19.72 -16.77
CA GLU A 437 28.49 -19.62 -17.71
C GLU A 437 29.55 -18.60 -17.25
N GLY A 438 29.14 -17.45 -16.70
CA GLY A 438 30.03 -16.35 -16.34
C GLY A 438 30.10 -16.05 -14.85
N GLY A 439 29.51 -16.91 -14.01
CA GLY A 439 29.50 -16.73 -12.55
C GLY A 439 28.73 -15.50 -12.08
N ALA A 440 28.99 -15.08 -10.84
CA ALA A 440 28.26 -14.01 -10.18
C ALA A 440 28.30 -12.67 -10.95
N SER A 441 29.40 -12.30 -11.56
CA SER A 441 29.58 -11.04 -12.29
C SER A 441 28.65 -10.96 -13.49
N LEU A 442 28.55 -12.01 -14.29
CA LEU A 442 27.71 -12.04 -15.47
C LEU A 442 26.22 -12.18 -15.09
N GLY A 443 25.93 -12.94 -14.02
CA GLY A 443 24.58 -13.02 -13.46
C GLY A 443 24.06 -11.68 -12.97
N ILE A 444 24.87 -10.91 -12.24
CA ILE A 444 24.52 -9.55 -11.78
C ILE A 444 24.27 -8.61 -12.99
N LEU A 445 25.15 -8.63 -13.98
CA LEU A 445 25.02 -7.78 -15.17
C LEU A 445 23.75 -8.12 -15.96
N SER A 446 23.49 -9.39 -16.19
CA SER A 446 22.28 -9.85 -16.88
C SER A 446 21.01 -9.49 -16.12
N GLY A 447 21.00 -9.67 -14.78
CA GLY A 447 19.88 -9.25 -13.94
C GLY A 447 19.63 -7.74 -13.96
N LEU A 448 20.70 -6.93 -13.96
CA LEU A 448 20.59 -5.46 -14.06
C LEU A 448 20.02 -5.05 -15.42
N VAL A 449 20.43 -5.69 -16.51
CA VAL A 449 19.91 -5.42 -17.86
C VAL A 449 18.42 -5.80 -17.94
N ALA A 450 18.05 -6.99 -17.45
CA ALA A 450 16.65 -7.43 -17.43
C ALA A 450 15.78 -6.51 -16.58
N GLY A 451 16.25 -6.07 -15.41
CA GLY A 451 15.56 -5.12 -14.54
C GLY A 451 15.34 -3.75 -15.19
N ASN A 452 16.37 -3.17 -15.82
CA ASN A 452 16.24 -1.90 -16.54
C ASN A 452 15.29 -2.02 -17.75
N PHE A 453 15.32 -3.15 -18.46
CA PHE A 453 14.43 -3.38 -19.60
C PHE A 453 12.98 -3.56 -19.15
N SER A 454 12.74 -4.24 -18.02
CA SER A 454 11.43 -4.30 -17.38
C SER A 454 10.92 -2.89 -17.02
N ALA A 455 11.73 -2.08 -16.34
CA ALA A 455 11.36 -0.72 -15.97
C ALA A 455 11.01 0.17 -17.19
N TYR A 456 11.72 0.00 -18.30
CA TYR A 456 11.43 0.71 -19.56
C TYR A 456 10.03 0.35 -20.09
N TRP A 457 9.68 -0.92 -20.17
CA TRP A 457 8.36 -1.34 -20.66
C TRP A 457 7.22 -0.95 -19.72
N LEU A 458 7.45 -1.05 -18.40
CA LEU A 458 6.49 -0.56 -17.40
C LEU A 458 6.25 0.95 -17.55
N GLY A 459 7.32 1.73 -17.72
CA GLY A 459 7.23 3.17 -17.94
C GLY A 459 6.45 3.52 -19.22
N LEU A 460 6.69 2.81 -20.32
CA LEU A 460 5.93 3.02 -21.57
C LEU A 460 4.44 2.70 -21.39
N ALA A 461 4.09 1.60 -20.69
CA ALA A 461 2.70 1.23 -20.46
C ALA A 461 1.99 2.29 -19.59
N MET A 462 2.66 2.79 -18.53
CA MET A 462 2.12 3.87 -17.69
C MET A 462 1.88 5.13 -18.50
N VAL A 463 2.87 5.59 -19.28
CA VAL A 463 2.75 6.80 -20.11
C VAL A 463 1.64 6.65 -21.15
N ALA A 464 1.49 5.47 -21.77
CA ALA A 464 0.43 5.24 -22.72
C ALA A 464 -0.97 5.34 -22.08
N LEU A 465 -1.18 4.69 -20.93
CA LEU A 465 -2.46 4.75 -20.22
C LEU A 465 -2.76 6.15 -19.66
N MET A 466 -1.75 6.85 -19.14
CA MET A 466 -1.90 8.25 -18.71
C MET A 466 -2.26 9.17 -19.89
N SER A 467 -1.65 8.96 -21.06
CA SER A 467 -1.95 9.73 -22.28
C SER A 467 -3.38 9.49 -22.73
N ILE A 468 -3.87 8.24 -22.70
CA ILE A 468 -5.26 7.91 -23.00
C ILE A 468 -6.22 8.58 -22.01
N ALA A 469 -5.93 8.51 -20.71
CA ALA A 469 -6.71 9.18 -19.67
C ALA A 469 -6.74 10.71 -19.87
N TYR A 470 -5.60 11.32 -20.24
CA TYR A 470 -5.51 12.74 -20.56
C TYR A 470 -6.35 13.12 -21.78
N LEU A 471 -6.37 12.30 -22.84
CA LEU A 471 -7.22 12.53 -23.99
C LEU A 471 -8.72 12.52 -23.62
N PHE A 472 -9.15 11.60 -22.75
CA PHE A 472 -10.52 11.62 -22.22
C PHE A 472 -10.82 12.88 -21.42
N SER A 473 -9.87 13.36 -20.62
CA SER A 473 -10.05 14.61 -19.85
C SER A 473 -10.16 15.84 -20.74
N GLY A 474 -9.47 15.87 -21.88
CA GLY A 474 -9.51 16.98 -22.86
C GLY A 474 -10.76 17.01 -23.74
N MET A 475 -11.63 15.99 -23.67
CA MET A 475 -12.91 15.95 -24.39
C MET A 475 -14.07 16.65 -23.62
N GLY A 476 -13.80 17.13 -22.40
CA GLY A 476 -14.80 17.70 -21.50
C GLY A 476 -14.58 19.13 -21.09
#